data_816a3fb9e067d243d7fdf1d20c71e168
#
_entry.id   816a3fb9e067d243d7fdf1d20c71e168
#
_cell.length_a   1.000
_cell.length_b   1.000
_cell.length_c   1.000
_cell.angle_alpha   90.00
_cell.angle_beta   90.00
_cell.angle_gamma   90.00
#
_symmetry.space_group_name_H-M   'P 1'
#
loop_
_entity.id
_entity.type
_entity.pdbx_description
1 polymer ?
#
loop_
_entity_poly.entity_id
_entity_poly.type
_entity_poly.pdbx_seq_one_letter_code
_entity_poly.pdbx_strand_id
1 'polypeptide(L)'
;MERKKQTGHICRWMAGGIMAAILIIGCTIMIGLSEWHDRKEIECRNTELHEWRKDMHDLNMHIAEMSLLGETVADWDTTEVEDYHQLRMEVDCMLLDMGKMNRQIETENLRQLFVEKERLLLQIRNAVQKRNDIHEELTTEVPKIVAKSKKEQQVQSSTPRPETQKKKRGFWARLFGKEEKAAVDTMKRQQPTATTQMLSVLNQKIVAMHQQQSRKVNGHLDSLDIRNEAINHHLQKMIAVVDEHVNNGIVEREQQIATLEGNYTYYYIGMLSLLILVLFCMFLQVIRNKKRTD
;
A
#
# COMPACT_ATOMS: atom_id res chain seq x y z
N MET A 1 26.18 74.03 -45.30
CA MET A 1 25.64 72.73 -45.74
C MET A 1 26.14 71.56 -44.91
N GLU A 2 27.30 71.61 -44.27
CA GLU A 2 27.90 70.54 -43.46
C GLU A 2 27.15 70.21 -42.14
N ARG A 3 26.60 71.20 -41.43
CA ARG A 3 25.86 70.96 -40.17
C ARG A 3 24.64 70.05 -40.37
N LYS A 4 23.91 70.13 -41.49
CA LYS A 4 22.76 69.24 -41.77
C LYS A 4 23.17 67.79 -42.07
N LYS A 5 24.33 67.54 -42.65
CA LYS A 5 24.83 66.18 -42.86
C LYS A 5 25.28 65.55 -41.57
N GLN A 6 25.85 66.30 -40.63
CA GLN A 6 26.33 65.81 -39.35
C GLN A 6 25.18 65.43 -38.40
N THR A 7 24.11 66.21 -38.32
CA THR A 7 22.90 65.87 -37.53
C THR A 7 22.22 64.62 -38.02
N GLY A 8 22.22 64.40 -39.34
CA GLY A 8 21.65 63.14 -39.93
C GLY A 8 22.45 61.88 -39.58
N HIS A 9 23.75 61.98 -39.45
CA HIS A 9 24.62 60.85 -39.05
C HIS A 9 24.42 60.49 -37.60
N ILE A 10 24.28 61.43 -36.73
CA ILE A 10 24.05 61.27 -35.28
C ILE A 10 22.70 60.61 -35.01
N CYS A 11 21.66 61.11 -35.69
CA CYS A 11 20.30 60.54 -35.58
C CYS A 11 20.25 59.05 -36.03
N ARG A 12 20.98 58.70 -37.07
CA ARG A 12 21.12 57.29 -37.52
C ARG A 12 21.85 56.39 -36.50
N TRP A 13 22.90 56.87 -35.87
CA TRP A 13 23.63 56.13 -34.84
C TRP A 13 22.85 55.96 -33.56
N MET A 14 22.13 56.99 -33.13
CA MET A 14 21.23 56.90 -31.98
C MET A 14 20.07 55.94 -32.26
N ALA A 15 19.48 56.01 -33.43
CA ALA A 15 18.44 55.03 -33.86
C ALA A 15 18.98 53.60 -33.85
N GLY A 16 20.22 53.37 -34.37
CA GLY A 16 20.89 52.07 -34.31
C GLY A 16 21.10 51.54 -32.90
N GLY A 17 21.54 52.44 -31.96
CA GLY A 17 21.72 52.09 -30.55
C GLY A 17 20.40 51.71 -29.84
N ILE A 18 19.34 52.43 -30.11
CA ILE A 18 17.99 52.14 -29.59
C ILE A 18 17.49 50.81 -30.14
N MET A 19 17.65 50.55 -31.45
CA MET A 19 17.26 49.27 -32.03
C MET A 19 18.06 48.12 -31.45
N ALA A 20 19.38 48.25 -31.22
CA ALA A 20 20.19 47.27 -30.54
C ALA A 20 19.73 47.00 -29.12
N ALA A 21 19.41 48.02 -28.34
CA ALA A 21 18.85 47.88 -27.00
C ALA A 21 17.50 47.12 -26.98
N ILE A 22 16.61 47.43 -27.93
CA ILE A 22 15.32 46.76 -28.07
C ILE A 22 15.52 45.28 -28.42
N LEU A 23 16.47 44.96 -29.30
CA LEU A 23 16.79 43.58 -29.63
C LEU A 23 17.36 42.79 -28.42
N ILE A 24 18.24 43.43 -27.63
CA ILE A 24 18.77 42.81 -26.42
C ILE A 24 17.65 42.54 -25.42
N ILE A 25 16.73 43.47 -25.20
CA ILE A 25 15.58 43.31 -24.32
C ILE A 25 14.68 42.15 -24.86
N GLY A 26 14.42 42.12 -26.15
CA GLY A 26 13.63 41.07 -26.79
C GLY A 26 14.26 39.69 -26.58
N CYS A 27 15.58 39.56 -26.76
CA CYS A 27 16.32 38.34 -26.49
C CYS A 27 16.26 37.92 -25.02
N THR A 28 16.39 38.86 -24.07
CA THR A 28 16.30 38.54 -22.62
C THR A 28 14.90 38.03 -22.25
N ILE A 29 13.84 38.62 -22.82
CA ILE A 29 12.47 38.12 -22.62
C ILE A 29 12.30 36.71 -23.18
N MET A 30 12.82 36.44 -24.37
CA MET A 30 12.75 35.08 -24.97
C MET A 30 13.50 34.05 -24.14
N ILE A 31 14.67 34.39 -23.61
CA ILE A 31 15.43 33.52 -22.71
C ILE A 31 14.62 33.27 -21.41
N GLY A 32 14.00 34.31 -20.83
CA GLY A 32 13.18 34.17 -19.62
C GLY A 32 11.93 33.28 -19.84
N LEU A 33 11.32 33.37 -21.01
CA LEU A 33 10.18 32.50 -21.38
C LEU A 33 10.62 31.03 -21.55
N SER A 34 11.81 30.82 -22.14
CA SER A 34 12.38 29.46 -22.26
C SER A 34 12.70 28.87 -20.89
N GLU A 35 13.36 29.63 -20.01
CA GLU A 35 13.63 29.22 -18.62
C GLU A 35 12.35 28.85 -17.87
N TRP A 36 11.31 29.68 -18.00
CA TRP A 36 10.03 29.43 -17.36
C TRP A 36 9.38 28.13 -17.86
N HIS A 37 9.48 27.84 -19.17
CA HIS A 37 8.95 26.64 -19.77
C HIS A 37 9.69 25.40 -19.27
N ASP A 38 11.03 25.44 -19.24
CA ASP A 38 11.87 24.33 -18.78
C ASP A 38 11.65 24.04 -17.27
N ARG A 39 11.55 25.10 -16.45
CA ARG A 39 11.21 24.96 -15.02
C ARG A 39 9.85 24.32 -14.80
N LYS A 40 8.85 24.73 -15.58
CA LYS A 40 7.49 24.16 -15.50
C LYS A 40 7.46 22.68 -15.90
N GLU A 41 8.22 22.27 -16.88
CA GLU A 41 8.35 20.87 -17.27
C GLU A 41 8.96 20.03 -16.14
N ILE A 42 10.02 20.53 -15.50
CA ILE A 42 10.66 19.85 -14.35
C ILE A 42 9.69 19.78 -13.17
N GLU A 43 8.94 20.82 -12.89
CA GLU A 43 7.94 20.85 -11.81
C GLU A 43 6.81 19.83 -12.05
N CYS A 44 6.32 19.72 -13.29
CA CYS A 44 5.32 18.71 -13.66
C CYS A 44 5.82 17.29 -13.40
N ARG A 45 7.04 16.97 -13.80
CA ARG A 45 7.63 15.66 -13.51
C ARG A 45 7.88 15.42 -12.02
N ASN A 46 8.11 16.47 -11.23
CA ASN A 46 8.26 16.36 -9.78
C ASN A 46 6.94 15.99 -9.11
N THR A 47 5.84 16.53 -9.60
CA THR A 47 4.49 16.19 -9.13
C THR A 47 4.19 14.71 -9.37
N GLU A 48 4.54 14.19 -10.55
CA GLU A 48 4.37 12.78 -10.90
C GLU A 48 5.12 11.82 -9.95
N LEU A 49 6.36 12.15 -9.55
CA LEU A 49 7.10 11.33 -8.57
C LEU A 49 6.50 11.40 -7.16
N HIS A 50 5.94 12.54 -6.78
CA HIS A 50 5.25 12.68 -5.49
C HIS A 50 3.94 11.87 -5.48
N GLU A 51 3.21 11.84 -6.60
CA GLU A 51 2.02 11.00 -6.77
C GLU A 51 2.39 9.53 -6.62
N TRP A 52 3.46 9.07 -7.26
CA TRP A 52 3.94 7.69 -7.12
C TRP A 52 4.23 7.30 -5.67
N ARG A 53 4.91 8.18 -4.94
CA ARG A 53 5.18 7.93 -3.52
C ARG A 53 3.91 7.88 -2.69
N LYS A 54 2.95 8.73 -3.02
CA LYS A 54 1.64 8.74 -2.37
C LYS A 54 0.88 7.45 -2.66
N ASP A 55 0.78 7.04 -3.94
CA ASP A 55 0.09 5.81 -4.33
C ASP A 55 0.69 4.58 -3.65
N MET A 56 2.02 4.55 -3.51
CA MET A 56 2.70 3.48 -2.78
C MET A 56 2.38 3.49 -1.28
N HIS A 57 2.26 4.68 -0.69
CA HIS A 57 1.85 4.83 0.72
C HIS A 57 0.40 4.35 0.92
N ASP A 58 -0.51 4.77 0.05
CA ASP A 58 -1.91 4.40 0.10
C ASP A 58 -2.09 2.88 -0.10
N LEU A 59 -1.35 2.29 -1.03
CA LEU A 59 -1.31 0.84 -1.23
C LEU A 59 -0.86 0.11 0.05
N ASN A 60 0.21 0.57 0.71
CA ASN A 60 0.69 -0.03 1.95
C ASN A 60 -0.34 0.08 3.09
N MET A 61 -1.07 1.19 3.16
CA MET A 61 -2.16 1.39 4.13
C MET A 61 -3.27 0.35 3.94
N HIS A 62 -3.77 0.17 2.70
CA HIS A 62 -4.81 -0.82 2.39
C HIS A 62 -4.35 -2.25 2.67
N ILE A 63 -3.09 -2.58 2.38
CA ILE A 63 -2.52 -3.90 2.69
C ILE A 63 -2.42 -4.13 4.20
N ALA A 64 -2.07 -3.10 4.98
CA ALA A 64 -2.06 -3.18 6.44
C ALA A 64 -3.48 -3.40 6.99
N GLU A 65 -4.47 -2.69 6.47
CA GLU A 65 -5.88 -2.86 6.82
C GLU A 65 -6.39 -4.27 6.49
N MET A 66 -6.08 -4.79 5.29
CA MET A 66 -6.36 -6.18 4.93
C MET A 66 -5.69 -7.18 5.89
N SER A 67 -4.50 -6.87 6.38
CA SER A 67 -3.80 -7.75 7.32
C SER A 67 -4.49 -7.76 8.67
N LEU A 68 -4.92 -6.61 9.18
CA LEU A 68 -5.68 -6.50 10.43
C LEU A 68 -7.03 -7.22 10.34
N LEU A 69 -7.78 -7.02 9.27
CA LEU A 69 -9.01 -7.76 9.01
C LEU A 69 -8.75 -9.27 8.97
N GLY A 70 -7.71 -9.69 8.27
CA GLY A 70 -7.34 -11.11 8.16
C GLY A 70 -7.05 -11.79 9.49
N GLU A 71 -6.59 -11.06 10.52
CA GLU A 71 -6.34 -11.61 11.86
C GLU A 71 -7.64 -12.05 12.57
N THR A 72 -8.76 -11.44 12.24
CA THR A 72 -10.08 -11.74 12.85
C THR A 72 -10.91 -12.73 12.04
N VAL A 73 -10.34 -13.36 11.02
CA VAL A 73 -11.04 -14.22 10.04
C VAL A 73 -11.93 -15.32 10.67
N ALA A 74 -11.58 -15.78 11.86
CA ALA A 74 -12.34 -16.83 12.56
C ALA A 74 -13.73 -16.35 13.03
N ASP A 75 -13.90 -15.06 13.24
CA ASP A 75 -15.12 -14.43 13.76
C ASP A 75 -15.88 -13.67 12.67
N TRP A 76 -15.41 -13.70 11.41
CA TRP A 76 -16.02 -12.97 10.30
C TRP A 76 -17.47 -13.36 10.08
N ASP A 77 -18.32 -12.36 9.99
CA ASP A 77 -19.66 -12.45 9.46
C ASP A 77 -19.68 -12.23 7.93
N THR A 78 -20.85 -11.97 7.36
CA THR A 78 -21.01 -11.71 5.91
C THR A 78 -20.52 -10.32 5.52
N THR A 79 -20.59 -9.34 6.43
CA THR A 79 -20.18 -7.96 6.19
C THR A 79 -18.65 -7.87 6.12
N GLU A 80 -17.95 -8.49 7.09
CA GLU A 80 -16.49 -8.50 7.12
C GLU A 80 -15.88 -9.26 5.93
N VAL A 81 -16.57 -10.29 5.42
CA VAL A 81 -16.17 -10.95 4.17
C VAL A 81 -16.24 -10.01 2.98
N GLU A 82 -17.33 -9.23 2.90
CA GLU A 82 -17.52 -8.26 1.81
C GLU A 82 -16.51 -7.12 1.91
N ASP A 83 -16.30 -6.60 3.12
CA ASP A 83 -15.32 -5.54 3.39
C ASP A 83 -13.90 -5.98 2.98
N TYR A 84 -13.50 -7.21 3.34
CA TYR A 84 -12.20 -7.76 2.94
C TYR A 84 -12.11 -7.90 1.41
N HIS A 85 -13.17 -8.39 0.78
CA HIS A 85 -13.23 -8.55 -0.68
C HIS A 85 -13.10 -7.21 -1.39
N GLN A 86 -13.83 -6.19 -0.95
CA GLN A 86 -13.77 -4.85 -1.51
C GLN A 86 -12.36 -4.26 -1.38
N LEU A 87 -11.78 -4.34 -0.20
CA LEU A 87 -10.43 -3.83 0.07
C LEU A 87 -9.38 -4.55 -0.81
N ARG A 88 -9.52 -5.88 -1.00
CA ARG A 88 -8.65 -6.63 -1.91
C ARG A 88 -8.82 -6.15 -3.37
N MET A 89 -10.05 -5.82 -3.80
CA MET A 89 -10.30 -5.29 -5.14
C MET A 89 -9.66 -3.92 -5.33
N GLU A 90 -9.69 -3.07 -4.32
CA GLU A 90 -9.03 -1.76 -4.33
C GLU A 90 -7.51 -1.92 -4.46
N VAL A 91 -6.91 -2.80 -3.66
CA VAL A 91 -5.48 -3.16 -3.77
C VAL A 91 -5.14 -3.71 -5.16
N ASP A 92 -6.01 -4.56 -5.73
CA ASP A 92 -5.81 -5.12 -7.07
C ASP A 92 -5.79 -4.03 -8.15
N CYS A 93 -6.71 -3.06 -8.07
CA CYS A 93 -6.75 -1.91 -8.96
C CYS A 93 -5.49 -1.04 -8.84
N MET A 94 -5.07 -0.73 -7.61
CA MET A 94 -3.85 0.06 -7.38
C MET A 94 -2.61 -0.63 -7.94
N LEU A 95 -2.45 -1.93 -7.70
CA LEU A 95 -1.36 -2.73 -8.26
C LEU A 95 -1.38 -2.77 -9.79
N LEU A 96 -2.56 -2.87 -10.39
CA LEU A 96 -2.71 -2.86 -11.84
C LEU A 96 -2.27 -1.52 -12.44
N ASP A 97 -2.65 -0.41 -11.82
CA ASP A 97 -2.29 0.93 -12.29
C ASP A 97 -0.78 1.19 -12.12
N MET A 98 -0.20 0.79 -11.00
CA MET A 98 1.26 0.84 -10.79
C MET A 98 2.02 0.00 -11.83
N GLY A 99 1.54 -1.19 -12.16
CA GLY A 99 2.15 -2.05 -13.18
C GLY A 99 2.07 -1.46 -14.61
N LYS A 100 1.03 -0.66 -14.91
CA LYS A 100 0.93 0.08 -16.19
C LYS A 100 1.92 1.23 -16.27
N MET A 101 2.15 1.92 -15.17
CA MET A 101 3.06 3.06 -15.09
C MET A 101 4.51 2.64 -15.20
N ASN A 102 4.90 1.53 -14.57
CA ASN A 102 6.27 1.03 -14.63
C ASN A 102 6.32 -0.48 -14.85
N ARG A 103 6.77 -0.90 -16.04
CA ARG A 103 6.92 -2.32 -16.43
C ARG A 103 7.99 -3.09 -15.63
N GLN A 104 8.84 -2.40 -14.87
CA GLN A 104 9.84 -3.05 -14.00
C GLN A 104 9.22 -3.59 -12.71
N ILE A 105 8.01 -3.14 -12.36
CA ILE A 105 7.28 -3.59 -11.19
C ILE A 105 6.45 -4.82 -11.55
N GLU A 106 6.86 -5.97 -11.03
CA GLU A 106 6.12 -7.22 -11.19
C GLU A 106 4.91 -7.28 -10.24
N THR A 107 3.81 -6.62 -10.63
CA THR A 107 2.60 -6.57 -9.81
C THR A 107 1.72 -7.80 -9.96
N GLU A 108 1.80 -8.52 -11.07
CA GLU A 108 0.90 -9.66 -11.37
C GLU A 108 1.04 -10.80 -10.36
N ASN A 109 2.27 -11.16 -9.99
CA ASN A 109 2.52 -12.18 -8.97
C ASN A 109 1.92 -11.79 -7.61
N LEU A 110 2.05 -10.52 -7.24
CA LEU A 110 1.51 -9.99 -5.99
C LEU A 110 -0.02 -10.01 -5.98
N ARG A 111 -0.66 -9.62 -7.09
CA ARG A 111 -2.11 -9.70 -7.27
C ARG A 111 -2.64 -11.13 -7.09
N GLN A 112 -1.97 -12.11 -7.69
CA GLN A 112 -2.32 -13.52 -7.54
C GLN A 112 -2.17 -14.00 -6.09
N LEU A 113 -1.13 -13.57 -5.38
CA LEU A 113 -0.92 -13.89 -3.97
C LEU A 113 -2.06 -13.36 -3.09
N PHE A 114 -2.58 -12.15 -3.37
CA PHE A 114 -3.73 -11.61 -2.63
C PHE A 114 -5.01 -12.38 -2.89
N VAL A 115 -5.27 -12.80 -4.12
CA VAL A 115 -6.43 -13.67 -4.45
C VAL A 115 -6.32 -15.01 -3.73
N GLU A 116 -5.13 -15.62 -3.70
CA GLU A 116 -4.92 -16.88 -2.97
C GLU A 116 -5.05 -16.69 -1.45
N LYS A 117 -4.57 -15.57 -0.91
CA LYS A 117 -4.74 -15.22 0.51
C LYS A 117 -6.21 -15.12 0.88
N GLU A 118 -7.01 -14.39 0.12
CA GLU A 118 -8.47 -14.28 0.33
C GLU A 118 -9.11 -15.67 0.33
N ARG A 119 -8.79 -16.50 -0.65
CA ARG A 119 -9.32 -17.87 -0.73
C ARG A 119 -8.97 -18.69 0.52
N LEU A 120 -7.74 -18.60 1.01
CA LEU A 120 -7.32 -19.30 2.23
C LEU A 120 -8.05 -18.80 3.47
N LEU A 121 -8.23 -17.48 3.60
CA LEU A 121 -9.00 -16.89 4.70
C LEU A 121 -10.45 -17.38 4.71
N LEU A 122 -11.11 -17.42 3.56
CA LEU A 122 -12.46 -17.95 3.44
C LEU A 122 -12.53 -19.46 3.79
N GLN A 123 -11.51 -20.25 3.44
CA GLN A 123 -11.42 -21.64 3.82
C GLN A 123 -11.25 -21.81 5.34
N ILE A 124 -10.44 -20.97 5.98
CA ILE A 124 -10.27 -20.95 7.45
C ILE A 124 -11.61 -20.60 8.12
N ARG A 125 -12.27 -19.51 7.68
CA ARG A 125 -13.58 -19.12 8.20
C ARG A 125 -14.59 -20.25 8.11
N ASN A 126 -14.74 -20.86 6.92
CA ASN A 126 -15.69 -21.95 6.70
C ASN A 126 -15.35 -23.17 7.56
N ALA A 127 -14.07 -23.46 7.76
CA ALA A 127 -13.63 -24.58 8.62
C ALA A 127 -13.95 -24.30 10.10
N VAL A 128 -13.77 -23.05 10.55
CA VAL A 128 -14.10 -22.64 11.92
C VAL A 128 -15.62 -22.64 12.14
N GLN A 129 -16.39 -22.10 11.20
CA GLN A 129 -17.85 -22.10 11.28
C GLN A 129 -18.40 -23.51 11.34
N LYS A 130 -17.96 -24.39 10.45
CA LYS A 130 -18.37 -25.81 10.48
C LYS A 130 -18.01 -26.51 11.79
N ARG A 131 -16.89 -26.14 12.42
CA ARG A 131 -16.53 -26.65 13.76
C ARG A 131 -17.51 -26.15 14.81
N ASN A 132 -17.93 -24.88 14.74
CA ASN A 132 -18.89 -24.30 15.67
C ASN A 132 -20.27 -24.92 15.51
N ASP A 133 -20.75 -25.14 14.27
CA ASP A 133 -22.02 -25.82 13.96
C ASP A 133 -22.05 -27.23 14.55
N ILE A 134 -20.96 -28.01 14.38
CA ILE A 134 -20.81 -29.34 14.97
C ILE A 134 -20.87 -29.26 16.50
N HIS A 135 -20.23 -28.24 17.09
CA HIS A 135 -20.25 -28.07 18.56
C HIS A 135 -21.66 -27.70 19.07
N GLU A 136 -22.41 -26.90 18.37
CA GLU A 136 -23.78 -26.53 18.68
C GLU A 136 -24.73 -27.75 18.54
N GLU A 137 -24.61 -28.49 17.44
CA GLU A 137 -25.37 -29.72 17.23
C GLU A 137 -25.11 -30.73 18.36
N LEU A 138 -23.88 -30.86 18.81
CA LEU A 138 -23.50 -31.73 19.92
C LEU A 138 -24.07 -31.24 21.26
N THR A 139 -24.02 -29.95 21.55
CA THR A 139 -24.58 -29.39 22.80
C THR A 139 -26.09 -29.52 22.85
N THR A 140 -26.78 -29.61 21.73
CA THR A 140 -28.23 -29.82 21.64
C THR A 140 -28.63 -31.28 21.62
N GLU A 141 -27.90 -32.16 20.91
CA GLU A 141 -28.24 -33.58 20.76
C GLU A 141 -27.79 -34.44 21.95
N VAL A 142 -26.60 -34.16 22.53
CA VAL A 142 -26.10 -34.92 23.69
C VAL A 142 -27.05 -34.85 24.91
N PRO A 143 -27.62 -33.69 25.29
CA PRO A 143 -28.61 -33.62 26.37
C PRO A 143 -29.90 -34.42 26.06
N LYS A 144 -30.36 -34.43 24.80
CA LYS A 144 -31.52 -35.19 24.37
C LYS A 144 -31.29 -36.70 24.50
N ILE A 145 -30.10 -37.17 24.06
CA ILE A 145 -29.70 -38.58 24.20
C ILE A 145 -29.57 -38.97 25.68
N VAL A 146 -28.96 -38.09 26.49
CA VAL A 146 -28.82 -38.30 27.95
C VAL A 146 -30.19 -38.25 28.65
N ALA A 147 -31.08 -37.33 28.25
CA ALA A 147 -32.44 -37.29 28.78
C ALA A 147 -33.28 -38.53 28.43
N LYS A 148 -33.09 -39.05 27.20
CA LYS A 148 -33.72 -40.29 26.76
C LYS A 148 -33.16 -41.50 27.51
N SER A 149 -31.86 -41.57 27.76
CA SER A 149 -31.22 -42.61 28.58
C SER A 149 -31.59 -42.54 30.05
N LYS A 150 -31.76 -41.32 30.61
CA LYS A 150 -32.25 -41.15 31.98
C LYS A 150 -33.72 -41.58 32.13
N LYS A 151 -34.58 -41.36 31.12
CA LYS A 151 -35.95 -41.90 31.13
C LYS A 151 -35.99 -43.43 31.10
N GLU A 152 -35.03 -44.04 30.39
CA GLU A 152 -34.89 -45.49 30.35
C GLU A 152 -34.23 -46.06 31.65
N GLN A 153 -33.37 -45.27 32.33
CA GLN A 153 -32.74 -45.69 33.60
C GLN A 153 -33.55 -45.28 34.86
N GLN A 154 -34.53 -44.37 34.76
CA GLN A 154 -35.43 -44.06 35.88
C GLN A 154 -36.38 -45.18 36.25
N VAL A 155 -36.38 -46.30 35.47
CA VAL A 155 -36.97 -47.57 35.91
C VAL A 155 -36.06 -48.30 36.93
N GLN A 156 -34.80 -47.89 37.09
CA GLN A 156 -33.85 -48.41 38.10
C GLN A 156 -33.01 -47.33 38.75
N SER A 157 -33.44 -46.92 39.97
CA SER A 157 -32.70 -46.36 41.11
C SER A 157 -31.90 -45.05 41.01
N SER A 158 -32.29 -44.13 41.89
CA SER A 158 -31.77 -42.87 42.42
C SER A 158 -30.28 -42.77 42.85
N THR A 159 -29.64 -41.64 42.64
CA THR A 159 -29.11 -40.62 43.57
C THR A 159 -27.94 -39.76 42.97
N PRO A 160 -27.65 -38.54 43.50
CA PRO A 160 -27.08 -37.41 42.74
C PRO A 160 -25.67 -36.91 43.13
N ARG A 161 -25.11 -35.90 42.34
CA ARG A 161 -24.23 -34.79 42.69
C ARG A 161 -22.91 -34.65 41.90
N PRO A 162 -22.24 -33.44 41.85
CA PRO A 162 -22.57 -32.04 41.58
C PRO A 162 -21.68 -31.34 40.51
N GLU A 163 -22.05 -30.07 40.16
CA GLU A 163 -21.46 -29.15 39.18
C GLU A 163 -20.10 -28.52 39.55
N THR A 164 -19.31 -28.15 38.51
CA THR A 164 -18.21 -27.17 38.63
C THR A 164 -18.14 -26.22 37.44
N GLN A 165 -17.96 -24.94 37.73
CA GLN A 165 -17.97 -23.79 36.84
C GLN A 165 -16.70 -23.70 35.96
N LYS A 166 -16.82 -23.26 34.72
CA LYS A 166 -15.71 -23.01 33.76
C LYS A 166 -15.46 -21.53 33.50
N LYS A 167 -14.21 -21.09 33.72
CA LYS A 167 -13.68 -19.78 33.34
C LYS A 167 -13.47 -19.70 31.82
N LYS A 168 -13.85 -18.55 31.23
CA LYS A 168 -13.64 -18.25 29.80
C LYS A 168 -12.16 -18.01 29.51
N ARG A 169 -11.57 -18.78 28.59
CA ARG A 169 -10.22 -18.60 28.05
C ARG A 169 -10.29 -17.95 26.66
N GLY A 170 -9.33 -17.10 26.34
CA GLY A 170 -9.25 -16.37 25.07
C GLY A 170 -9.14 -17.28 23.84
N PHE A 171 -9.46 -16.76 22.68
CA PHE A 171 -9.59 -17.45 21.39
C PHE A 171 -8.35 -18.29 21.03
N TRP A 172 -7.15 -17.73 21.16
CA TRP A 172 -5.88 -18.40 20.85
C TRP A 172 -5.55 -19.57 21.79
N ALA A 173 -5.98 -19.48 23.05
CA ALA A 173 -5.82 -20.61 23.99
C ALA A 173 -6.77 -21.79 23.67
N ARG A 174 -7.84 -21.55 22.91
CA ARG A 174 -8.75 -22.59 22.41
C ARG A 174 -8.23 -23.28 21.15
N LEU A 175 -7.51 -22.56 20.29
CA LEU A 175 -6.95 -23.09 19.02
C LEU A 175 -5.63 -23.85 19.24
N PHE A 176 -4.78 -23.41 20.16
CA PHE A 176 -3.40 -23.93 20.33
C PHE A 176 -3.11 -24.48 21.73
N GLY A 177 -4.14 -24.65 22.58
CA GLY A 177 -3.98 -25.22 23.91
C GLY A 177 -3.44 -26.65 23.88
N LYS A 178 -2.23 -26.85 24.39
CA LYS A 178 -1.62 -28.17 24.60
C LYS A 178 -2.59 -29.10 25.33
N GLU A 179 -2.75 -30.29 24.80
CA GLU A 179 -3.47 -31.37 25.47
C GLU A 179 -2.84 -31.68 26.83
N GLU A 180 -3.55 -31.34 27.88
CA GLU A 180 -3.26 -31.88 29.21
C GLU A 180 -3.87 -33.29 29.29
N LYS A 181 -3.02 -34.30 29.39
CA LYS A 181 -3.42 -35.68 29.58
C LYS A 181 -4.22 -35.80 30.89
N ALA A 182 -5.52 -35.93 30.77
CA ALA A 182 -6.35 -36.28 31.91
C ALA A 182 -6.13 -37.77 32.23
N ALA A 183 -5.75 -38.03 33.47
CA ALA A 183 -5.58 -39.37 34.03
C ALA A 183 -6.90 -40.16 33.94
N VAL A 184 -6.82 -41.31 33.37
CA VAL A 184 -7.88 -42.32 33.35
C VAL A 184 -7.90 -42.98 34.72
N ASP A 185 -8.89 -42.67 35.55
CA ASP A 185 -9.12 -43.41 36.77
C ASP A 185 -10.13 -44.52 36.53
N THR A 186 -9.77 -45.65 37.13
CA THR A 186 -10.36 -46.99 37.00
C THR A 186 -11.79 -47.02 37.48
N MET A 187 -12.77 -47.26 36.60
CA MET A 187 -14.12 -47.65 37.04
C MET A 187 -14.55 -49.02 36.52
N LYS A 188 -15.01 -49.79 37.49
CA LYS A 188 -15.53 -51.15 37.46
C LYS A 188 -16.29 -51.50 36.16
N ARG A 189 -15.97 -52.69 35.65
CA ARG A 189 -16.60 -53.42 34.55
C ARG A 189 -18.10 -53.62 34.84
N GLN A 190 -18.95 -52.70 34.41
CA GLN A 190 -20.39 -53.01 34.17
C GLN A 190 -20.57 -53.21 32.67
N GLN A 191 -21.32 -54.22 32.26
CA GLN A 191 -21.65 -54.48 30.87
C GLN A 191 -22.21 -53.25 30.23
N PRO A 192 -21.66 -52.78 29.11
CA PRO A 192 -22.08 -51.55 28.48
C PRO A 192 -23.48 -51.72 27.93
N THR A 193 -24.42 -50.97 28.49
CA THR A 193 -25.78 -50.80 27.94
C THR A 193 -25.66 -50.27 26.51
N ALA A 194 -26.59 -50.62 25.61
CA ALA A 194 -26.59 -50.13 24.22
C ALA A 194 -26.40 -48.63 24.10
N THR A 195 -26.88 -47.85 25.07
CA THR A 195 -26.71 -46.40 25.21
C THR A 195 -25.27 -45.97 25.50
N THR A 196 -24.54 -46.78 26.32
CA THR A 196 -23.12 -46.48 26.61
C THR A 196 -22.23 -46.76 25.42
N GLN A 197 -22.55 -47.79 24.64
CA GLN A 197 -21.87 -48.06 23.35
C GLN A 197 -22.18 -46.97 22.33
N MET A 198 -23.41 -46.52 22.23
CA MET A 198 -23.83 -45.42 21.33
C MET A 198 -23.12 -44.10 21.69
N LEU A 199 -23.02 -43.75 22.98
CA LEU A 199 -22.28 -42.58 23.48
C LEU A 199 -20.77 -42.69 23.23
N SER A 200 -20.19 -43.88 23.35
CA SER A 200 -18.75 -44.08 23.07
C SER A 200 -18.46 -43.92 21.56
N VAL A 201 -19.30 -44.48 20.70
CA VAL A 201 -19.18 -44.34 19.23
C VAL A 201 -19.40 -42.88 18.81
N LEU A 202 -20.37 -42.18 19.40
CA LEU A 202 -20.62 -40.76 19.14
C LEU A 202 -19.40 -39.94 19.58
N ASN A 203 -18.88 -40.18 20.79
CA ASN A 203 -17.69 -39.47 21.29
C ASN A 203 -16.45 -39.73 20.42
N GLN A 204 -16.20 -40.97 19.98
CA GLN A 204 -15.13 -41.29 19.04
C GLN A 204 -15.30 -40.56 17.70
N LYS A 205 -16.54 -40.50 17.16
CA LYS A 205 -16.85 -39.77 15.93
C LYS A 205 -16.60 -38.29 16.07
N ILE A 206 -16.99 -37.71 17.21
CA ILE A 206 -16.79 -36.30 17.57
C ILE A 206 -15.29 -35.98 17.63
N VAL A 207 -14.54 -36.76 18.39
CA VAL A 207 -13.08 -36.59 18.54
C VAL A 207 -12.38 -36.70 17.19
N ALA A 208 -12.78 -37.67 16.36
CA ALA A 208 -12.22 -37.82 15.02
C ALA A 208 -12.53 -36.67 14.10
N MET A 209 -13.78 -36.17 14.11
CA MET A 209 -14.18 -34.98 13.32
C MET A 209 -13.47 -33.72 13.81
N HIS A 210 -13.38 -33.53 15.12
CA HIS A 210 -12.67 -32.38 15.70
C HIS A 210 -11.17 -32.38 15.35
N GLN A 211 -10.52 -33.56 15.43
CA GLN A 211 -9.11 -33.70 15.01
C GLN A 211 -8.93 -33.46 13.52
N GLN A 212 -9.82 -33.97 12.69
CA GLN A 212 -9.77 -33.75 11.24
C GLN A 212 -9.92 -32.28 10.89
N GLN A 213 -10.86 -31.59 11.55
CA GLN A 213 -11.12 -30.17 11.32
C GLN A 213 -9.95 -29.29 11.82
N SER A 214 -9.40 -29.63 12.99
CA SER A 214 -8.21 -28.96 13.54
C SER A 214 -7.00 -29.10 12.60
N ARG A 215 -6.76 -30.29 12.04
CA ARG A 215 -5.68 -30.51 11.05
C ARG A 215 -5.88 -29.68 9.79
N LYS A 216 -7.12 -29.55 9.30
CA LYS A 216 -7.42 -28.69 8.13
C LYS A 216 -7.15 -27.22 8.42
N VAL A 217 -7.64 -26.71 9.56
CA VAL A 217 -7.39 -25.33 9.96
C VAL A 217 -5.89 -25.05 10.08
N ASN A 218 -5.13 -25.94 10.73
CA ASN A 218 -3.68 -25.78 10.86
C ASN A 218 -2.97 -25.79 9.48
N GLY A 219 -3.36 -26.70 8.58
CA GLY A 219 -2.79 -26.73 7.23
C GLY A 219 -3.11 -25.46 6.42
N HIS A 220 -4.28 -24.84 6.63
CA HIS A 220 -4.59 -23.56 5.99
C HIS A 220 -3.82 -22.41 6.62
N LEU A 221 -3.60 -22.42 7.95
CA LEU A 221 -2.77 -21.43 8.65
C LEU A 221 -1.31 -21.48 8.19
N ASP A 222 -0.72 -22.67 8.12
CA ASP A 222 0.64 -22.85 7.59
C ASP A 222 0.76 -22.32 6.14
N SER A 223 -0.27 -22.57 5.32
CA SER A 223 -0.31 -22.06 3.95
C SER A 223 -0.46 -20.54 3.91
N LEU A 224 -1.21 -19.96 4.84
CA LEU A 224 -1.40 -18.51 4.97
C LEU A 224 -0.09 -17.83 5.37
N ASP A 225 0.67 -18.40 6.30
CA ASP A 225 1.97 -17.86 6.73
C ASP A 225 2.96 -17.82 5.57
N ILE A 226 3.04 -18.88 4.78
CA ILE A 226 3.89 -18.92 3.57
C ILE A 226 3.48 -17.81 2.57
N ARG A 227 2.16 -17.59 2.39
CA ARG A 227 1.67 -16.54 1.48
C ARG A 227 1.93 -15.14 2.01
N ASN A 228 1.79 -14.93 3.31
CA ASN A 228 2.12 -13.66 3.93
C ASN A 228 3.60 -13.32 3.79
N GLU A 229 4.50 -14.30 3.98
CA GLU A 229 5.93 -14.12 3.77
C GLU A 229 6.25 -13.76 2.31
N ALA A 230 5.64 -14.46 1.35
CA ALA A 230 5.78 -14.17 -0.07
C ALA A 230 5.27 -12.76 -0.42
N ILE A 231 4.10 -12.37 0.09
CA ILE A 231 3.54 -11.01 -0.10
C ILE A 231 4.51 -9.97 0.45
N ASN A 232 4.99 -10.13 1.67
CA ASN A 232 5.91 -9.19 2.30
C ASN A 232 7.22 -9.06 1.51
N HIS A 233 7.76 -10.17 0.99
CA HIS A 233 8.95 -10.16 0.16
C HIS A 233 8.74 -9.38 -1.15
N HIS A 234 7.63 -9.62 -1.86
CA HIS A 234 7.29 -8.89 -3.07
C HIS A 234 7.04 -7.41 -2.82
N LEU A 235 6.36 -7.06 -1.71
CA LEU A 235 6.15 -5.67 -1.31
C LEU A 235 7.46 -4.94 -1.04
N GLN A 236 8.37 -5.55 -0.27
CA GLN A 236 9.67 -4.95 0.02
C GLN A 236 10.47 -4.71 -1.27
N LYS A 237 10.46 -5.68 -2.21
CA LYS A 237 11.10 -5.52 -3.51
C LYS A 237 10.47 -4.37 -4.30
N MET A 238 9.15 -4.27 -4.31
CA MET A 238 8.43 -3.21 -5.01
C MET A 238 8.72 -1.83 -4.40
N ILE A 239 8.69 -1.71 -3.07
CA ILE A 239 9.06 -0.48 -2.36
C ILE A 239 10.48 -0.06 -2.72
N ALA A 240 11.45 -0.98 -2.70
CA ALA A 240 12.83 -0.68 -3.04
C ALA A 240 12.97 -0.17 -4.49
N VAL A 241 12.26 -0.76 -5.45
CA VAL A 241 12.27 -0.30 -6.85
C VAL A 241 11.66 1.09 -6.99
N VAL A 242 10.54 1.36 -6.29
CA VAL A 242 9.90 2.68 -6.32
C VAL A 242 10.78 3.73 -5.65
N ASP A 243 11.33 3.44 -4.48
CA ASP A 243 12.24 4.35 -3.77
C ASP A 243 13.49 4.66 -4.59
N GLU A 244 14.09 3.66 -5.23
CA GLU A 244 15.25 3.85 -6.11
C GLU A 244 14.86 4.73 -7.31
N HIS A 245 13.73 4.47 -7.96
CA HIS A 245 13.26 5.26 -9.09
C HIS A 245 12.98 6.73 -8.69
N VAL A 246 12.29 6.93 -7.59
CA VAL A 246 11.99 8.27 -7.06
C VAL A 246 13.27 9.01 -6.66
N ASN A 247 14.19 8.33 -5.97
CA ASN A 247 15.43 8.94 -5.52
C ASN A 247 16.35 9.33 -6.69
N ASN A 248 16.49 8.43 -7.67
CA ASN A 248 17.25 8.72 -8.89
C ASN A 248 16.60 9.86 -9.68
N GLY A 249 15.27 9.89 -9.79
CA GLY A 249 14.55 10.98 -10.41
C GLY A 249 14.72 12.31 -9.71
N ILE A 250 14.79 12.37 -8.40
CA ILE A 250 15.03 13.60 -7.63
C ILE A 250 16.47 14.08 -7.86
N VAL A 251 17.46 13.21 -7.75
CA VAL A 251 18.89 13.57 -7.94
C VAL A 251 19.14 14.07 -9.37
N GLU A 252 18.59 13.39 -10.38
CA GLU A 252 18.72 13.82 -11.76
C GLU A 252 18.13 15.22 -11.99
N ARG A 253 17.02 15.53 -11.35
CA ARG A 253 16.38 16.86 -11.45
C ARG A 253 17.11 17.94 -10.73
N GLU A 254 17.64 17.67 -9.54
CA GLU A 254 18.50 18.64 -8.84
C GLU A 254 19.70 19.02 -9.71
N GLN A 255 20.30 18.04 -10.40
CA GLN A 255 21.36 18.29 -11.36
C GLN A 255 20.88 19.10 -12.58
N GLN A 256 19.70 18.77 -13.13
CA GLN A 256 19.11 19.52 -14.23
C GLN A 256 18.81 20.97 -13.83
N ILE A 257 18.21 21.20 -12.66
CA ILE A 257 17.95 22.56 -12.15
C ILE A 257 19.27 23.31 -11.97
N ALA A 258 20.28 22.72 -11.35
CA ALA A 258 21.58 23.37 -11.12
C ALA A 258 22.28 23.73 -12.45
N THR A 259 22.22 22.87 -13.47
CA THR A 259 22.76 23.13 -14.78
C THR A 259 22.00 24.22 -15.53
N LEU A 260 20.65 24.21 -15.44
CA LEU A 260 19.81 25.25 -16.03
C LEU A 260 20.10 26.61 -15.37
N GLU A 261 20.10 26.70 -14.03
CA GLU A 261 20.39 27.93 -13.31
C GLU A 261 21.77 28.48 -13.67
N GLY A 262 22.78 27.62 -13.77
CA GLY A 262 24.11 28.02 -14.21
C GLY A 262 24.08 28.63 -15.63
N ASN A 263 23.47 27.92 -16.58
CA ASN A 263 23.41 28.37 -17.96
C ASN A 263 22.65 29.69 -18.13
N TYR A 264 21.46 29.80 -17.54
CA TYR A 264 20.65 31.01 -17.63
C TYR A 264 21.34 32.20 -16.93
N THR A 265 22.00 32.00 -15.82
CA THR A 265 22.78 33.04 -15.14
C THR A 265 23.89 33.60 -16.03
N TYR A 266 24.63 32.76 -16.76
CA TYR A 266 25.63 33.22 -17.71
C TYR A 266 25.02 34.01 -18.88
N TYR A 267 23.86 33.59 -19.40
CA TYR A 267 23.16 34.35 -20.45
C TYR A 267 22.69 35.71 -19.95
N TYR A 268 22.11 35.82 -18.76
CA TYR A 268 21.69 37.09 -18.18
C TYR A 268 22.87 38.05 -17.93
N ILE A 269 24.00 37.56 -17.38
CA ILE A 269 25.18 38.36 -17.17
C ILE A 269 25.76 38.84 -18.52
N GLY A 270 25.82 37.99 -19.53
CA GLY A 270 26.25 38.31 -20.87
C GLY A 270 25.39 39.40 -21.52
N MET A 271 24.05 39.24 -21.47
CA MET A 271 23.10 40.23 -22.03
C MET A 271 23.14 41.55 -21.28
N LEU A 272 23.24 41.52 -19.95
CA LEU A 272 23.36 42.73 -19.13
C LEU A 272 24.66 43.51 -19.46
N SER A 273 25.80 42.80 -19.57
CA SER A 273 27.08 43.40 -19.94
C SER A 273 27.05 44.01 -21.33
N LEU A 274 26.40 43.39 -22.29
CA LEU A 274 26.22 43.89 -23.64
C LEU A 274 25.33 45.13 -23.68
N LEU A 275 24.23 45.15 -22.88
CA LEU A 275 23.34 46.31 -22.73
C LEU A 275 24.13 47.51 -22.14
N ILE A 276 24.91 47.30 -21.10
CA ILE A 276 25.74 48.34 -20.47
C ILE A 276 26.72 48.90 -21.49
N LEU A 277 27.35 48.03 -22.30
CA LEU A 277 28.33 48.47 -23.32
C LEU A 277 27.66 49.32 -24.40
N VAL A 278 26.45 48.93 -24.88
CA VAL A 278 25.68 49.72 -25.84
C VAL A 278 25.30 51.09 -25.26
N LEU A 279 24.83 51.13 -24.03
CA LEU A 279 24.46 52.41 -23.36
C LEU A 279 25.72 53.27 -23.14
N PHE A 280 26.83 52.73 -22.78
CA PHE A 280 28.11 53.43 -22.62
C PHE A 280 28.63 54.02 -23.95
N CYS A 281 28.54 53.25 -25.06
CA CYS A 281 28.88 53.76 -26.38
C CYS A 281 27.97 54.91 -26.81
N MET A 282 26.64 54.83 -26.52
CA MET A 282 25.69 55.91 -26.78
C MET A 282 26.04 57.16 -25.94
N PHE A 283 26.36 56.98 -24.67
CA PHE A 283 26.74 58.06 -23.77
C PHE A 283 28.03 58.79 -24.24
N LEU A 284 29.06 58.05 -24.60
CA LEU A 284 30.28 58.59 -25.15
C LEU A 284 30.06 59.41 -26.42
N GLN A 285 29.16 58.95 -27.30
CA GLN A 285 28.78 59.65 -28.50
C GLN A 285 28.07 60.98 -28.18
N VAL A 286 27.18 61.03 -27.21
CA VAL A 286 26.51 62.24 -26.77
C VAL A 286 27.51 63.26 -26.26
N ILE A 287 28.49 62.85 -25.39
CA ILE A 287 29.51 63.71 -24.87
C ILE A 287 30.42 64.29 -26.00
N ARG A 288 30.83 63.42 -26.89
CA ARG A 288 31.69 63.78 -28.01
C ARG A 288 31.02 64.77 -28.95
N ASN A 289 29.70 64.68 -29.05
CA ASN A 289 28.92 65.57 -29.86
C ASN A 289 28.70 66.92 -29.19
N LYS A 290 28.49 66.94 -27.87
CA LYS A 290 28.38 68.17 -27.08
C LYS A 290 29.70 68.97 -27.16
N LYS A 291 30.86 68.35 -27.05
CA LYS A 291 32.19 69.00 -27.17
C LYS A 291 32.47 69.55 -28.60
N ARG A 292 31.73 69.14 -29.60
CA ARG A 292 31.89 69.66 -31.00
C ARG A 292 30.93 70.80 -31.31
N THR A 293 29.88 70.99 -30.46
CA THR A 293 28.90 72.03 -30.62
C THR A 293 29.18 73.28 -29.78
N ASP A 294 29.94 73.13 -28.68
CA ASP A 294 30.57 74.21 -27.92
C ASP A 294 31.89 74.59 -28.61
#